data_876d95a0448acde967ae288e4f9840b6
#
_entry.id   876d95a0448acde967ae288e4f9840b6
#
_cell.length_a   1.000
_cell.length_b   1.000
_cell.length_c   1.000
_cell.angle_alpha   90.00
_cell.angle_beta   90.00
_cell.angle_gamma   90.00
#
_symmetry.space_group_name_H-M   'P 1'
#
loop_
_entity.id
_entity.type
_entity.pdbx_description
1 polymer ?
#
loop_
_entity_poly.entity_id
_entity_poly.type
_entity_poly.pdbx_seq_one_letter_code
_entity_poly.pdbx_strand_id
1 'polypeptide(L)'
;CELFINGDYRGVYVLMEKIKRDNNRIDIEELNSDETEGDDLTGGYILKFDWGGTGENNGGFNSEYDGNLYNYHYPKPDEIAEEQEEYIYQFIYDFETIMVSPNYNDIETGYSNITNIGSFVDMIILQELSKNVDAYRLSTYIYKNIDSVDGKLTAGPIWDLNHGYGNCDYGETWLTDGWLIEYNPEGGDQMTFWWGKIWEDE
;
A
#
# COMPACT_ATOMS: atom_id res chain seq x y z
N CYS A 1 -8.61 17.98 17.02
CA CYS A 1 -8.16 18.84 18.13
C CYS A 1 -8.42 20.33 17.80
N GLU A 2 -8.58 21.15 18.82
CA GLU A 2 -8.62 22.61 18.66
C GLU A 2 -7.19 23.17 18.76
N LEU A 3 -6.83 24.07 17.85
CA LEU A 3 -5.49 24.68 17.82
C LEU A 3 -5.54 26.13 18.32
N PHE A 4 -4.66 26.44 19.26
CA PHE A 4 -4.40 27.80 19.73
C PHE A 4 -2.91 28.14 19.53
N ILE A 5 -2.61 29.28 18.93
CA ILE A 5 -1.24 29.79 18.77
C ILE A 5 -1.17 31.15 19.50
N ASN A 6 -0.32 31.26 20.52
CA ASN A 6 -0.16 32.44 21.34
C ASN A 6 -1.49 32.95 21.95
N GLY A 7 -2.41 32.01 22.27
CA GLY A 7 -3.73 32.34 22.82
C GLY A 7 -4.83 32.62 21.77
N ASP A 8 -4.46 32.74 20.49
CA ASP A 8 -5.44 32.95 19.41
C ASP A 8 -5.94 31.59 18.90
N TYR A 9 -7.25 31.41 18.83
CA TYR A 9 -7.92 30.24 18.26
C TYR A 9 -7.72 30.20 16.76
N ARG A 10 -7.22 29.06 16.24
CA ARG A 10 -6.91 28.83 14.82
C ARG A 10 -7.82 27.82 14.12
N GLY A 11 -8.76 27.23 14.84
CA GLY A 11 -9.74 26.30 14.29
C GLY A 11 -9.55 24.86 14.80
N VAL A 12 -10.30 23.96 14.16
CA VAL A 12 -10.25 22.52 14.42
C VAL A 12 -9.33 21.85 13.41
N TYR A 13 -8.44 21.01 13.90
CA TYR A 13 -7.45 20.28 13.10
C TYR A 13 -7.51 18.79 13.42
N VAL A 14 -7.23 17.96 12.41
CA VAL A 14 -7.03 16.54 12.61
C VAL A 14 -5.59 16.32 13.09
N LEU A 15 -5.43 15.63 14.22
CA LEU A 15 -4.13 15.14 14.65
C LEU A 15 -3.90 13.80 14.01
N MET A 16 -2.92 13.72 13.11
CA MET A 16 -2.62 12.54 12.32
C MET A 16 -1.16 12.15 12.50
N GLU A 17 -0.88 10.86 12.40
CA GLU A 17 0.45 10.33 12.29
C GLU A 17 0.85 10.24 10.82
N LYS A 18 2.04 10.73 10.49
CA LYS A 18 2.54 10.68 9.11
C LYS A 18 2.94 9.23 8.74
N ILE A 19 2.65 8.81 7.50
CA ILE A 19 3.24 7.61 6.94
C ILE A 19 4.74 7.86 6.71
N LYS A 20 5.58 7.06 7.37
CA LYS A 20 7.04 7.18 7.29
C LYS A 20 7.72 5.92 7.81
N ARG A 21 8.96 5.71 7.37
CA ARG A 21 9.91 4.83 8.05
C ARG A 21 10.23 5.42 9.42
N ASP A 22 9.99 4.68 10.47
CA ASP A 22 10.25 5.07 11.86
C ASP A 22 9.96 3.87 12.75
N ASN A 23 10.79 3.61 13.76
CA ASN A 23 10.67 2.47 14.68
C ASN A 23 9.32 2.41 15.44
N ASN A 24 8.55 3.49 15.45
CA ASN A 24 7.22 3.54 16.05
C ASN A 24 6.09 3.57 15.01
N ARG A 25 6.41 3.49 13.70
CA ARG A 25 5.40 3.56 12.64
C ARG A 25 5.56 2.43 11.61
N ILE A 26 6.48 2.54 10.66
CA ILE A 26 6.88 1.46 9.75
C ILE A 26 8.33 1.15 10.08
N ASP A 27 8.51 0.10 10.87
CA ASP A 27 9.81 -0.31 11.40
C ASP A 27 10.51 -1.21 10.38
N ILE A 28 11.07 -0.59 9.36
CA ILE A 28 11.91 -1.21 8.34
C ILE A 28 13.29 -0.58 8.36
N GLU A 29 14.28 -1.29 7.85
CA GLU A 29 15.64 -0.81 7.75
C GLU A 29 15.74 0.43 6.85
N GLU A 30 16.76 1.24 7.08
CA GLU A 30 17.07 2.38 6.24
C GLU A 30 17.67 1.90 4.92
N LEU A 31 17.29 2.57 3.84
CA LEU A 31 17.86 2.32 2.53
C LEU A 31 18.46 3.61 2.00
N ASN A 32 19.78 3.66 1.98
CA ASN A 32 20.55 4.80 1.46
C ASN A 32 20.86 4.58 -0.03
N SER A 33 21.03 5.64 -0.78
CA SER A 33 21.25 5.56 -2.24
C SER A 33 22.53 4.84 -2.67
N ASP A 34 23.47 4.59 -1.77
CA ASP A 34 24.70 3.84 -2.01
C ASP A 34 24.59 2.35 -1.63
N GLU A 35 23.46 1.91 -1.08
CA GLU A 35 23.17 0.52 -0.74
C GLU A 35 22.52 -0.18 -1.95
N THR A 36 23.37 -0.55 -2.91
CA THR A 36 22.97 -1.08 -4.23
C THR A 36 23.26 -2.56 -4.41
N GLU A 37 23.72 -3.27 -3.37
CA GLU A 37 24.00 -4.70 -3.41
C GLU A 37 23.82 -5.38 -2.05
N GLY A 38 23.75 -6.71 -2.05
CA GLY A 38 23.65 -7.49 -0.83
C GLY A 38 22.27 -7.42 -0.17
N ASP A 39 22.25 -7.65 1.13
CA ASP A 39 21.01 -7.68 1.91
C ASP A 39 20.35 -6.30 2.02
N ASP A 40 21.15 -5.25 2.13
CA ASP A 40 20.67 -3.87 2.26
C ASP A 40 19.83 -3.44 1.04
N LEU A 41 20.19 -3.90 -0.19
CA LEU A 41 19.38 -3.67 -1.39
C LEU A 41 17.97 -4.28 -1.29
N THR A 42 17.80 -5.36 -0.51
CA THR A 42 16.57 -6.17 -0.54
C THR A 42 15.39 -5.56 0.22
N GLY A 43 15.56 -4.46 0.93
CA GLY A 43 14.49 -3.88 1.75
C GLY A 43 14.62 -2.40 2.01
N GLY A 44 13.73 -1.93 2.90
CA GLY A 44 13.62 -0.49 3.15
C GLY A 44 12.72 0.22 2.15
N TYR A 45 11.77 -0.48 1.54
CA TYR A 45 10.86 0.10 0.54
C TYR A 45 9.47 0.31 1.11
N ILE A 46 8.87 1.48 0.81
CA ILE A 46 7.44 1.76 1.01
C ILE A 46 6.89 2.22 -0.33
N LEU A 47 5.91 1.50 -0.84
CA LEU A 47 5.15 1.83 -2.05
C LEU A 47 3.74 2.29 -1.66
N LYS A 48 3.13 3.12 -2.50
CA LYS A 48 1.75 3.57 -2.29
C LYS A 48 0.95 3.53 -3.58
N PHE A 49 -0.34 3.26 -3.42
CA PHE A 49 -1.37 3.51 -4.41
C PHE A 49 -2.06 4.82 -4.03
N ASP A 50 -1.98 5.81 -4.90
CA ASP A 50 -2.52 7.14 -4.64
C ASP A 50 -2.70 7.89 -5.96
N TRP A 51 -3.40 9.01 -5.94
CA TRP A 51 -3.54 9.85 -7.11
C TRP A 51 -2.17 10.10 -7.73
N GLY A 52 -2.10 9.92 -9.05
CA GLY A 52 -0.96 10.37 -9.83
C GLY A 52 -0.92 11.90 -9.78
N GLY A 53 -0.20 12.48 -8.83
CA GLY A 53 -0.13 13.91 -8.62
C GLY A 53 0.41 14.62 -9.86
N THR A 54 -0.33 15.59 -10.34
CA THR A 54 0.17 16.57 -11.28
C THR A 54 1.07 17.53 -10.50
N GLY A 55 2.39 17.33 -10.54
CA GLY A 55 3.34 18.34 -10.08
C GLY A 55 4.40 17.97 -9.06
N GLU A 56 4.32 16.83 -8.40
CA GLU A 56 5.48 16.25 -7.70
C GLU A 56 6.06 15.13 -8.58
N ASN A 57 7.37 14.93 -8.56
CA ASN A 57 8.03 13.81 -9.23
C ASN A 57 7.55 12.51 -8.58
N ASN A 58 6.41 12.03 -9.00
CA ASN A 58 5.86 10.75 -8.61
C ASN A 58 6.60 9.66 -9.39
N GLY A 59 7.84 9.39 -8.96
CA GLY A 59 8.56 8.23 -9.42
C GLY A 59 7.84 6.97 -8.99
N GLY A 60 7.95 5.95 -9.82
CA GLY A 60 7.31 4.67 -9.59
C GLY A 60 7.29 3.87 -10.89
N PHE A 61 6.60 2.76 -10.88
CA PHE A 61 6.45 1.88 -12.04
C PHE A 61 5.02 1.36 -12.15
N ASN A 62 4.62 0.99 -13.38
CA ASN A 62 3.31 0.40 -13.59
C ASN A 62 3.40 -1.13 -13.52
N SER A 63 2.36 -1.74 -12.96
CA SER A 63 2.12 -3.17 -13.07
C SER A 63 2.06 -3.59 -14.55
N GLU A 64 2.74 -4.69 -14.88
CA GLU A 64 2.67 -5.31 -16.21
C GLU A 64 1.36 -6.06 -16.44
N TYR A 65 0.59 -6.33 -15.37
CA TYR A 65 -0.62 -7.16 -15.43
C TYR A 65 -1.90 -6.34 -15.48
N ASP A 66 -1.98 -5.23 -14.73
CA ASP A 66 -3.19 -4.42 -14.65
C ASP A 66 -2.96 -2.93 -14.92
N GLY A 67 -1.69 -2.51 -15.03
CA GLY A 67 -1.31 -1.13 -15.33
C GLY A 67 -1.39 -0.18 -14.14
N ASN A 68 -1.74 -0.64 -12.94
CA ASN A 68 -1.76 0.18 -11.74
C ASN A 68 -0.37 0.71 -11.40
N LEU A 69 -0.30 1.94 -10.92
CA LEU A 69 0.94 2.62 -10.60
C LEU A 69 1.35 2.35 -9.15
N TYR A 70 2.52 1.75 -8.98
CA TYR A 70 3.24 1.64 -7.71
C TYR A 70 4.11 2.88 -7.54
N ASN A 71 3.69 3.83 -6.69
CA ASN A 71 4.44 5.05 -6.42
C ASN A 71 5.47 4.82 -5.33
N TYR A 72 6.71 5.32 -5.50
CA TYR A 72 7.70 5.35 -4.43
C TYR A 72 7.28 6.33 -3.33
N HIS A 73 7.15 5.83 -2.10
CA HIS A 73 6.95 6.65 -0.93
C HIS A 73 8.24 6.79 -0.11
N TYR A 74 8.98 5.68 -0.01
CA TYR A 74 10.32 5.61 0.57
C TYR A 74 11.11 4.46 -0.11
N PRO A 75 12.36 4.69 -0.53
CA PRO A 75 13.01 6.01 -0.64
C PRO A 75 12.21 7.00 -1.51
N LYS A 76 12.56 8.28 -1.48
CA LYS A 76 11.92 9.27 -2.35
C LYS A 76 12.36 9.07 -3.81
N PRO A 77 11.54 9.48 -4.80
CA PRO A 77 11.87 9.34 -6.21
C PRO A 77 13.20 10.02 -6.64
N ASP A 78 13.64 11.03 -5.89
CA ASP A 78 14.89 11.74 -6.12
C ASP A 78 16.07 11.20 -5.28
N GLU A 79 15.80 10.20 -4.43
CA GLU A 79 16.77 9.57 -3.53
C GLU A 79 17.07 8.10 -3.89
N ILE A 80 16.15 7.43 -4.60
CA ILE A 80 16.25 6.01 -4.97
C ILE A 80 17.27 5.81 -6.10
N ALA A 81 18.15 4.82 -5.97
CA ALA A 81 19.12 4.46 -7.00
C ALA A 81 18.51 3.52 -8.07
N GLU A 82 19.10 3.45 -9.26
CA GLU A 82 18.62 2.63 -10.38
C GLU A 82 18.55 1.14 -10.00
N GLU A 83 19.54 0.62 -9.29
CA GLU A 83 19.58 -0.76 -8.83
C GLU A 83 18.47 -1.06 -7.81
N GLN A 84 18.10 -0.08 -6.99
CA GLN A 84 17.02 -0.17 -6.02
C GLN A 84 15.66 -0.16 -6.73
N GLU A 85 15.49 0.68 -7.76
CA GLU A 85 14.29 0.69 -8.61
C GLU A 85 14.11 -0.65 -9.31
N GLU A 86 15.18 -1.19 -9.91
CA GLU A 86 15.15 -2.48 -10.59
C GLU A 86 14.81 -3.62 -9.63
N TYR A 87 15.40 -3.62 -8.43
CA TYR A 87 15.12 -4.64 -7.41
C TYR A 87 13.65 -4.65 -6.99
N ILE A 88 13.11 -3.51 -6.58
CA ILE A 88 11.72 -3.48 -6.08
C ILE A 88 10.71 -3.71 -7.19
N TYR A 89 10.98 -3.23 -8.41
CA TYR A 89 10.17 -3.57 -9.59
C TYR A 89 10.16 -5.08 -9.83
N GLN A 90 11.32 -5.74 -9.84
CA GLN A 90 11.41 -7.19 -10.08
C GLN A 90 10.71 -7.98 -8.96
N PHE A 91 10.86 -7.58 -7.71
CA PHE A 91 10.17 -8.21 -6.58
C PHE A 91 8.64 -8.15 -6.73
N ILE A 92 8.10 -6.99 -7.11
CA ILE A 92 6.65 -6.83 -7.33
C ILE A 92 6.20 -7.61 -8.57
N TYR A 93 6.97 -7.59 -9.65
CA TYR A 93 6.70 -8.38 -10.84
C TYR A 93 6.63 -9.89 -10.53
N ASP A 94 7.55 -10.40 -9.73
CA ASP A 94 7.57 -11.80 -9.30
C ASP A 94 6.36 -12.13 -8.42
N PHE A 95 6.01 -11.24 -7.49
CA PHE A 95 4.78 -11.36 -6.68
C PHE A 95 3.53 -11.43 -7.59
N GLU A 96 3.37 -10.49 -8.50
CA GLU A 96 2.23 -10.46 -9.43
C GLU A 96 2.22 -11.69 -10.35
N THR A 97 3.39 -12.17 -10.78
CA THR A 97 3.52 -13.42 -11.56
C THR A 97 3.00 -14.62 -10.78
N ILE A 98 3.30 -14.71 -9.50
CA ILE A 98 2.74 -15.75 -8.63
C ILE A 98 1.22 -15.58 -8.56
N MET A 99 0.71 -14.37 -8.34
CA MET A 99 -0.72 -14.09 -8.18
C MET A 99 -1.57 -14.42 -9.41
N VAL A 100 -1.04 -14.32 -10.63
CA VAL A 100 -1.75 -14.73 -11.86
C VAL A 100 -1.63 -16.22 -12.15
N SER A 101 -0.75 -16.93 -11.46
CA SER A 101 -0.57 -18.37 -11.69
C SER A 101 -1.78 -19.19 -11.20
N PRO A 102 -2.04 -20.37 -11.78
CA PRO A 102 -3.08 -21.27 -11.28
C PRO A 102 -2.85 -21.77 -9.84
N ASN A 103 -1.59 -21.72 -9.39
CA ASN A 103 -1.15 -22.22 -8.09
C ASN A 103 -0.77 -21.06 -7.15
N TYR A 104 -1.39 -19.89 -7.31
CA TYR A 104 -1.05 -18.69 -6.54
C TYR A 104 -1.13 -18.89 -5.02
N ASN A 105 -2.02 -19.77 -4.55
CA ASN A 105 -2.25 -20.09 -3.15
C ASN A 105 -1.62 -21.40 -2.68
N ASP A 106 -0.70 -21.97 -3.46
CA ASP A 106 0.03 -23.17 -3.05
C ASP A 106 0.88 -22.88 -1.80
N ILE A 107 0.83 -23.78 -0.82
CA ILE A 107 1.47 -23.57 0.50
C ILE A 107 3.00 -23.49 0.43
N GLU A 108 3.62 -24.09 -0.60
CA GLU A 108 5.08 -24.13 -0.73
C GLU A 108 5.61 -23.05 -1.69
N THR A 109 4.84 -22.70 -2.71
CA THR A 109 5.29 -21.85 -3.82
C THR A 109 4.40 -20.64 -4.08
N GLY A 110 3.26 -20.53 -3.38
CA GLY A 110 2.32 -19.46 -3.54
C GLY A 110 2.71 -18.16 -2.82
N TYR A 111 1.86 -17.17 -2.94
CA TYR A 111 2.09 -15.80 -2.45
C TYR A 111 2.33 -15.71 -0.94
N SER A 112 1.83 -16.65 -0.15
CA SER A 112 2.01 -16.71 1.31
C SER A 112 3.48 -16.81 1.75
N ASN A 113 4.35 -17.26 0.86
CA ASN A 113 5.79 -17.37 1.15
C ASN A 113 6.51 -16.04 1.07
N ILE A 114 6.02 -15.11 0.27
CA ILE A 114 6.64 -13.80 0.02
C ILE A 114 5.80 -12.64 0.54
N THR A 115 4.69 -12.91 1.23
CA THR A 115 3.83 -11.90 1.84
C THR A 115 3.59 -12.18 3.31
N ASN A 116 3.39 -11.13 4.09
CA ASN A 116 2.87 -11.20 5.45
C ASN A 116 1.34 -11.26 5.41
N ILE A 117 0.79 -12.47 5.27
CA ILE A 117 -0.65 -12.69 5.11
C ILE A 117 -1.48 -11.99 6.18
N GLY A 118 -1.02 -12.03 7.45
CA GLY A 118 -1.74 -11.38 8.55
C GLY A 118 -2.00 -9.90 8.28
N SER A 119 -1.04 -9.18 7.70
CA SER A 119 -1.18 -7.76 7.38
C SER A 119 -2.22 -7.50 6.28
N PHE A 120 -2.30 -8.38 5.28
CA PHE A 120 -3.31 -8.29 4.22
C PHE A 120 -4.72 -8.57 4.76
N VAL A 121 -4.86 -9.59 5.60
CA VAL A 121 -6.13 -9.92 6.27
C VAL A 121 -6.59 -8.75 7.16
N ASP A 122 -5.70 -8.19 7.97
CA ASP A 122 -6.00 -7.03 8.82
C ASP A 122 -6.43 -5.82 7.97
N MET A 123 -5.74 -5.56 6.86
CA MET A 123 -6.09 -4.49 5.93
C MET A 123 -7.50 -4.71 5.36
N ILE A 124 -7.81 -5.91 4.88
CA ILE A 124 -9.14 -6.26 4.34
C ILE A 124 -10.21 -6.04 5.42
N ILE A 125 -10.02 -6.57 6.62
CA ILE A 125 -10.98 -6.42 7.72
C ILE A 125 -11.24 -4.93 8.03
N LEU A 126 -10.20 -4.11 8.11
CA LEU A 126 -10.33 -2.70 8.43
C LEU A 126 -11.02 -1.90 7.30
N GLN A 127 -10.69 -2.18 6.05
CA GLN A 127 -11.30 -1.54 4.89
C GLN A 127 -12.77 -1.94 4.73
N GLU A 128 -13.12 -3.22 4.89
CA GLU A 128 -14.50 -3.69 4.83
C GLU A 128 -15.33 -3.17 6.00
N LEU A 129 -14.78 -3.16 7.22
CA LEU A 129 -15.47 -2.62 8.40
C LEU A 129 -15.77 -1.13 8.26
N SER A 130 -14.84 -0.37 7.71
CA SER A 130 -15.02 1.07 7.49
C SER A 130 -15.85 1.38 6.24
N LYS A 131 -15.97 0.47 5.29
CA LYS A 131 -16.51 0.69 3.94
C LYS A 131 -15.94 1.96 3.31
N ASN A 132 -14.61 2.10 3.36
CA ASN A 132 -13.91 3.23 2.77
C ASN A 132 -13.87 3.09 1.25
N VAL A 133 -14.56 3.98 0.52
CA VAL A 133 -14.69 3.89 -0.94
C VAL A 133 -13.36 3.89 -1.70
N ASP A 134 -12.32 4.47 -1.10
CA ASP A 134 -10.97 4.52 -1.66
C ASP A 134 -10.15 3.24 -1.36
N ALA A 135 -10.72 2.33 -0.58
CA ALA A 135 -10.05 1.09 -0.20
C ALA A 135 -9.46 0.35 -1.41
N TYR A 136 -8.27 -0.20 -1.23
CA TYR A 136 -7.54 -1.01 -2.21
C TYR A 136 -7.06 -0.26 -3.48
N ARG A 137 -7.49 1.00 -3.68
CA ARG A 137 -7.24 1.81 -4.88
C ARG A 137 -6.36 3.00 -4.60
N LEU A 138 -6.72 3.76 -3.57
CA LEU A 138 -6.07 5.00 -3.16
C LEU A 138 -5.68 4.92 -1.70
N SER A 139 -4.76 5.79 -1.27
CA SER A 139 -4.33 5.88 0.12
C SER A 139 -3.92 4.53 0.74
N THR A 140 -3.49 3.61 -0.12
CA THR A 140 -3.10 2.25 0.26
C THR A 140 -1.59 2.11 0.18
N TYR A 141 -1.00 1.51 1.22
CA TYR A 141 0.44 1.36 1.35
C TYR A 141 0.82 -0.10 1.49
N ILE A 142 1.96 -0.44 0.91
CA ILE A 142 2.64 -1.71 1.11
C ILE A 142 4.12 -1.43 1.34
N TYR A 143 4.79 -2.30 2.07
CA TYR A 143 6.22 -2.13 2.34
C TYR A 143 6.95 -3.46 2.42
N LYS A 144 8.27 -3.40 2.26
CA LYS A 144 9.17 -4.54 2.35
C LYS A 144 10.40 -4.19 3.17
N ASN A 145 10.73 -5.04 4.15
CA ASN A 145 11.99 -4.97 4.89
C ASN A 145 13.07 -5.82 4.21
N ILE A 146 14.31 -5.71 4.67
CA ILE A 146 15.44 -6.53 4.19
C ILE A 146 15.18 -8.03 4.42
N ASP A 147 15.74 -8.87 3.55
CA ASP A 147 15.48 -10.30 3.56
C ASP A 147 15.95 -10.99 4.83
N SER A 148 17.03 -10.55 5.45
CA SER A 148 17.53 -11.12 6.72
C SER A 148 16.63 -10.84 7.93
N VAL A 149 15.71 -9.87 7.85
CA VAL A 149 14.76 -9.55 8.94
C VAL A 149 13.40 -10.22 8.71
N ASP A 150 12.75 -9.90 7.59
CA ASP A 150 11.43 -10.47 7.25
C ASP A 150 11.32 -10.75 5.75
N GLY A 151 11.79 -9.85 4.89
CA GLY A 151 11.86 -10.01 3.44
C GLY A 151 10.50 -10.08 2.72
N LYS A 152 9.40 -9.97 3.47
CA LYS A 152 8.04 -10.17 2.97
C LYS A 152 7.35 -8.86 2.63
N LEU A 153 6.53 -8.89 1.58
CA LEU A 153 5.60 -7.81 1.29
C LEU A 153 4.55 -7.71 2.40
N THR A 154 4.39 -6.54 2.97
CA THR A 154 3.47 -6.28 4.08
C THR A 154 2.49 -5.17 3.69
N ALA A 155 1.19 -5.38 3.90
CA ALA A 155 0.17 -4.38 3.68
C ALA A 155 0.05 -3.42 4.88
N GLY A 156 -0.09 -2.15 4.61
CA GLY A 156 -0.28 -1.12 5.64
C GLY A 156 0.77 -0.02 5.62
N PRO A 157 0.67 0.87 6.63
CA PRO A 157 -0.41 0.98 7.61
C PRO A 157 -1.68 1.57 7.02
N ILE A 158 -2.78 1.39 7.74
CA ILE A 158 -4.06 2.00 7.36
C ILE A 158 -3.93 3.53 7.32
N TRP A 159 -4.54 4.16 6.33
CA TRP A 159 -4.46 5.60 6.09
C TRP A 159 -5.74 6.12 5.47
N ASP A 160 -6.14 7.35 5.86
CA ASP A 160 -7.15 8.18 5.21
C ASP A 160 -8.54 7.56 5.08
N LEU A 161 -9.11 7.11 6.20
CA LEU A 161 -10.47 6.56 6.24
C LEU A 161 -11.57 7.65 6.30
N ASN A 162 -11.30 8.87 5.78
CA ASN A 162 -12.23 9.99 5.83
C ASN A 162 -13.51 9.75 5.01
N HIS A 163 -13.47 8.90 3.99
CA HIS A 163 -14.62 8.46 3.18
C HIS A 163 -15.28 7.17 3.69
N GLY A 164 -14.81 6.64 4.82
CA GLY A 164 -15.40 5.48 5.46
C GLY A 164 -16.59 5.79 6.35
N TYR A 165 -17.20 4.74 6.90
CA TYR A 165 -18.34 4.81 7.86
C TYR A 165 -19.54 5.60 7.35
N GLY A 166 -19.83 5.51 6.07
CA GLY A 166 -20.93 6.21 5.42
C GLY A 166 -20.72 7.73 5.24
N ASN A 167 -19.50 8.22 5.42
CA ASN A 167 -19.15 9.62 5.20
C ASN A 167 -18.79 9.92 3.73
N CYS A 168 -19.48 9.25 2.80
CA CYS A 168 -19.34 9.40 1.37
C CYS A 168 -20.70 9.25 0.72
N ASP A 169 -21.00 10.02 -0.34
CA ASP A 169 -22.29 10.02 -1.04
C ASP A 169 -22.26 9.27 -2.38
N TYR A 170 -21.23 8.46 -2.61
CA TYR A 170 -21.06 7.59 -3.78
C TYR A 170 -20.51 6.22 -3.36
N GLY A 171 -20.48 5.27 -4.31
CA GLY A 171 -19.93 3.92 -4.07
C GLY A 171 -20.73 3.06 -3.09
N GLU A 172 -21.96 3.43 -2.81
CA GLU A 172 -22.88 2.69 -1.91
C GLU A 172 -22.32 2.43 -0.50
N THR A 173 -21.32 3.22 -0.06
CA THR A 173 -20.61 3.04 1.21
C THR A 173 -21.46 3.26 2.45
N TRP A 174 -22.66 3.80 2.29
CA TRP A 174 -23.68 3.94 3.36
C TRP A 174 -24.50 2.66 3.59
N LEU A 175 -24.44 1.69 2.66
CA LEU A 175 -25.13 0.41 2.82
C LEU A 175 -24.36 -0.48 3.81
N THR A 176 -25.08 -1.23 4.61
CA THR A 176 -24.52 -2.14 5.62
C THR A 176 -24.31 -3.56 5.11
N ASP A 177 -24.78 -3.85 3.92
CA ASP A 177 -24.64 -5.13 3.21
C ASP A 177 -23.63 -5.03 2.06
N GLY A 178 -23.25 -6.18 1.51
CA GLY A 178 -22.24 -6.31 0.46
C GLY A 178 -20.80 -6.04 0.94
N TRP A 179 -19.84 -6.38 0.09
CA TRP A 179 -18.41 -6.22 0.34
C TRP A 179 -17.84 -5.12 -0.56
N LEU A 180 -17.02 -4.26 0.01
CA LEU A 180 -16.41 -3.17 -0.74
C LEU A 180 -15.40 -3.66 -1.77
N ILE A 181 -14.71 -4.75 -1.46
CA ILE A 181 -13.75 -5.38 -2.39
C ILE A 181 -14.41 -5.85 -3.69
N GLU A 182 -15.73 -6.11 -3.68
CA GLU A 182 -16.51 -6.46 -4.86
C GLU A 182 -16.98 -5.23 -5.66
N TYR A 183 -16.84 -4.04 -5.07
CA TYR A 183 -17.21 -2.79 -5.73
C TYR A 183 -16.19 -2.45 -6.84
N ASN A 184 -16.68 -2.39 -8.08
CA ASN A 184 -15.89 -2.06 -9.25
C ASN A 184 -16.48 -0.83 -9.96
N PRO A 185 -15.98 0.38 -9.69
CA PRO A 185 -16.50 1.58 -10.31
C PRO A 185 -16.27 1.58 -11.82
N GLU A 186 -17.28 1.99 -12.59
CA GLU A 186 -17.14 2.21 -14.03
C GLU A 186 -16.25 3.44 -14.29
N GLY A 187 -14.99 3.19 -14.66
CA GLY A 187 -13.97 4.22 -14.87
C GLY A 187 -13.39 4.76 -13.56
N GLY A 188 -12.22 5.33 -13.62
CA GLY A 188 -11.49 5.79 -12.43
C GLY A 188 -10.46 4.77 -11.96
N ASP A 189 -9.91 5.00 -10.77
CA ASP A 189 -8.85 4.18 -10.23
C ASP A 189 -9.38 2.79 -9.86
N GLN A 190 -8.74 1.80 -10.44
CA GLN A 190 -9.08 0.41 -10.21
C GLN A 190 -8.22 -0.15 -9.07
N MET A 191 -8.78 -1.07 -8.32
CA MET A 191 -8.04 -1.88 -7.36
C MET A 191 -7.04 -2.78 -8.10
N THR A 192 -5.86 -3.00 -7.51
CA THR A 192 -4.92 -4.00 -8.04
C THR A 192 -5.56 -5.40 -7.98
N PHE A 193 -5.38 -6.17 -9.05
CA PHE A 193 -6.06 -7.46 -9.24
C PHE A 193 -5.81 -8.47 -8.12
N TRP A 194 -4.66 -8.40 -7.49
CA TRP A 194 -4.25 -9.35 -6.46
C TRP A 194 -5.02 -9.21 -5.13
N TRP A 195 -5.65 -8.05 -4.83
CA TRP A 195 -6.57 -7.96 -3.68
C TRP A 195 -7.76 -8.90 -3.86
N GLY A 196 -8.34 -8.94 -5.06
CA GLY A 196 -9.42 -9.89 -5.38
C GLY A 196 -8.98 -11.34 -5.27
N LYS A 197 -7.73 -11.65 -5.68
CA LYS A 197 -7.17 -12.99 -5.55
C LYS A 197 -6.96 -13.43 -4.10
N ILE A 198 -6.50 -12.51 -3.24
CA ILE A 198 -6.37 -12.79 -1.80
C ILE A 198 -7.75 -12.99 -1.17
N TRP A 199 -8.74 -12.21 -1.60
CA TRP A 199 -10.12 -12.34 -1.13
C TRP A 199 -10.77 -13.68 -1.50
N GLU A 200 -10.44 -14.23 -2.68
CA GLU A 200 -10.95 -15.51 -3.17
C GLU A 200 -10.25 -16.73 -2.53
N ASP A 201 -9.16 -16.54 -1.81
CA ASP A 201 -8.40 -17.62 -1.19
C ASP A 201 -9.06 -18.09 0.11
N GLU A 202 -9.41 -19.41 0.20
CA GLU A 202 -10.15 -20.05 1.32
C GLU A 202 -9.24 -20.48 2.47
#